data_ff46c065bef7b76d3b9b6af1dccd4609
#
_entry.id   ff46c065bef7b76d3b9b6af1dccd4609
#
_cell.length_a   1.000
_cell.length_b   1.000
_cell.length_c   1.000
_cell.angle_alpha   90.00
_cell.angle_beta   90.00
_cell.angle_gamma   90.00
#
_symmetry.space_group_name_H-M   'P 1'
#
loop_
_entity.id
_entity.type
_entity.pdbx_description
1 polymer ?
#
loop_
_entity_poly.entity_id
_entity_poly.type
_entity_poly.pdbx_seq_one_letter_code
_entity_poly.pdbx_strand_id
1 'polypeptide(L)'
;MSKKSPVEQKSLESKLEEALDEAWSKVNEALDKASKPSANFAMEIWFAAEALEYSSLLFNLSYSLEDLKPTVKPRKHEAAKALIKDSMDLLKRAREGRHKSAADAYVNLRTAADYLKTAHLDQVKKSTKK
;
A
#
# COMPACT_ATOMS: atom_id res chain seq x y z
N MET A 1 29.62 -16.01 -6.29
CA MET A 1 29.29 -14.63 -6.26
C MET A 1 28.10 -14.30 -7.13
N SER A 2 27.09 -13.78 -6.54
CA SER A 2 25.86 -13.63 -7.26
C SER A 2 25.61 -12.17 -7.61
N LYS A 3 26.12 -11.77 -8.74
CA LYS A 3 25.60 -10.58 -9.35
C LYS A 3 24.28 -10.99 -9.98
N LYS A 4 23.25 -10.22 -9.70
CA LYS A 4 22.00 -10.44 -10.39
C LYS A 4 22.21 -10.26 -11.87
N SER A 5 21.75 -11.21 -12.65
CA SER A 5 21.80 -11.09 -14.09
C SER A 5 20.83 -9.99 -14.55
N PRO A 6 21.06 -9.40 -15.73
CA PRO A 6 20.09 -8.41 -16.26
C PRO A 6 18.68 -8.97 -16.37
N VAL A 7 18.53 -10.27 -16.62
CA VAL A 7 17.22 -10.91 -16.71
C VAL A 7 16.53 -10.91 -15.35
N GLU A 8 17.28 -11.18 -14.27
CA GLU A 8 16.73 -11.18 -12.92
C GLU A 8 16.30 -9.78 -12.49
N GLN A 9 17.10 -8.76 -12.82
CA GLN A 9 16.75 -7.38 -12.53
C GLN A 9 15.48 -6.96 -13.26
N LYS A 10 15.35 -7.33 -14.52
CA LYS A 10 14.15 -7.06 -15.29
C LYS A 10 12.94 -7.77 -14.69
N SER A 11 13.14 -9.01 -14.26
CA SER A 11 12.06 -9.77 -13.64
C SER A 11 11.58 -9.11 -12.35
N LEU A 12 12.50 -8.60 -11.52
CA LEU A 12 12.16 -7.92 -10.29
C LEU A 12 11.42 -6.62 -10.57
N GLU A 13 11.90 -5.84 -11.53
CA GLU A 13 11.26 -4.58 -11.91
C GLU A 13 9.86 -4.83 -12.48
N SER A 14 9.71 -5.85 -13.32
CA SER A 14 8.42 -6.26 -13.85
C SER A 14 7.46 -6.64 -12.73
N LYS A 15 7.92 -7.42 -11.77
CA LYS A 15 7.09 -7.83 -10.63
C LYS A 15 6.70 -6.64 -9.78
N LEU A 16 7.60 -5.69 -9.60
CA LEU A 16 7.29 -4.47 -8.86
C LEU A 16 6.21 -3.66 -9.57
N GLU A 17 6.32 -3.49 -10.88
CA GLU A 17 5.30 -2.78 -11.66
C GLU A 17 3.94 -3.46 -11.55
N GLU A 18 3.91 -4.78 -11.70
CA GLU A 18 2.67 -5.55 -11.55
C GLU A 18 2.09 -5.40 -10.15
N ALA A 19 2.95 -5.45 -9.13
CA ALA A 19 2.50 -5.31 -7.75
C ALA A 19 1.91 -3.93 -7.49
N LEU A 20 2.54 -2.88 -8.02
CA LEU A 20 2.04 -1.52 -7.86
C LEU A 20 0.71 -1.33 -8.59
N ASP A 21 0.57 -1.91 -9.78
CA ASP A 21 -0.69 -1.88 -10.52
C ASP A 21 -1.79 -2.60 -9.76
N GLU A 22 -1.49 -3.76 -9.20
CA GLU A 22 -2.46 -4.51 -8.41
C GLU A 22 -2.85 -3.76 -7.14
N ALA A 23 -1.86 -3.17 -6.45
CA ALA A 23 -2.14 -2.36 -5.27
C ALA A 23 -3.06 -1.20 -5.61
N TRP A 24 -2.80 -0.52 -6.72
CA TRP A 24 -3.66 0.57 -7.18
C TRP A 24 -5.08 0.10 -7.41
N SER A 25 -5.24 -1.03 -8.09
CA SER A 25 -6.56 -1.61 -8.36
C SER A 25 -7.29 -1.96 -7.07
N LYS A 26 -6.60 -2.60 -6.12
CA LYS A 26 -7.20 -3.01 -4.85
C LYS A 26 -7.60 -1.81 -4.00
N VAL A 27 -6.74 -0.79 -3.92
CA VAL A 27 -7.07 0.42 -3.15
C VAL A 27 -8.25 1.14 -3.79
N ASN A 28 -8.27 1.21 -5.11
CA ASN A 28 -9.36 1.85 -5.83
C ASN A 28 -10.70 1.13 -5.61
N GLU A 29 -10.68 -0.20 -5.64
CA GLU A 29 -11.88 -0.99 -5.35
C GLU A 29 -12.38 -0.74 -3.93
N ALA A 30 -11.47 -0.70 -2.96
CA ALA A 30 -11.84 -0.42 -1.58
C ALA A 30 -12.43 0.97 -1.44
N LEU A 31 -11.86 1.95 -2.15
CA LEU A 31 -12.38 3.33 -2.11
C LEU A 31 -13.78 3.41 -2.70
N ASP A 32 -14.02 2.75 -3.82
CA ASP A 32 -15.34 2.71 -4.44
C ASP A 32 -16.38 2.12 -3.50
N LYS A 33 -16.02 1.05 -2.81
CA LYS A 33 -16.94 0.37 -1.90
C LYS A 33 -17.12 1.11 -0.58
N ALA A 34 -16.25 2.05 -0.27
CA ALA A 34 -16.40 2.87 0.94
C ALA A 34 -17.67 3.70 0.91
N SER A 35 -18.16 4.05 -0.27
CA SER A 35 -19.40 4.83 -0.42
C SER A 35 -20.64 4.01 -0.10
N LYS A 36 -20.61 2.71 -0.38
CA LYS A 36 -21.69 1.77 -0.06
C LYS A 36 -21.08 0.48 0.50
N PRO A 37 -20.65 0.51 1.77
CA PRO A 37 -19.97 -0.65 2.33
C PRO A 37 -20.87 -1.89 2.36
N SER A 38 -20.34 -3.01 1.90
CA SER A 38 -20.99 -4.30 1.98
C SER A 38 -20.38 -5.08 3.14
N ALA A 39 -20.90 -6.30 3.38
CA ALA A 39 -20.38 -7.19 4.41
C ALA A 39 -18.88 -7.49 4.21
N ASN A 40 -18.40 -7.42 2.97
CA ASN A 40 -17.01 -7.76 2.65
C ASN A 40 -16.07 -6.56 2.63
N PHE A 41 -16.55 -5.39 3.03
CA PHE A 41 -15.74 -4.17 2.94
C PHE A 41 -14.45 -4.27 3.74
N ALA A 42 -14.51 -4.78 4.97
CA ALA A 42 -13.32 -4.94 5.80
C ALA A 42 -12.27 -5.83 5.12
N MET A 43 -12.73 -6.91 4.50
CA MET A 43 -11.83 -7.83 3.81
C MET A 43 -11.19 -7.18 2.58
N GLU A 44 -11.92 -6.35 1.89
CA GLU A 44 -11.38 -5.64 0.74
C GLU A 44 -10.30 -4.63 1.13
N ILE A 45 -10.49 -3.95 2.27
CA ILE A 45 -9.43 -3.09 2.81
C ILE A 45 -8.21 -3.93 3.15
N TRP A 46 -8.41 -5.10 3.73
CA TRP A 46 -7.31 -6.00 4.08
C TRP A 46 -6.52 -6.42 2.84
N PHE A 47 -7.21 -6.80 1.77
CA PHE A 47 -6.53 -7.18 0.54
C PHE A 47 -5.72 -6.03 -0.05
N ALA A 48 -6.25 -4.82 0.03
CA ALA A 48 -5.51 -3.64 -0.42
C ALA A 48 -4.26 -3.41 0.43
N ALA A 49 -4.37 -3.58 1.74
CA ALA A 49 -3.23 -3.43 2.64
C ALA A 49 -2.15 -4.48 2.33
N GLU A 50 -2.55 -5.72 2.10
CA GLU A 50 -1.60 -6.78 1.75
C GLU A 50 -0.89 -6.49 0.44
N ALA A 51 -1.63 -5.99 -0.54
CA ALA A 51 -1.04 -5.64 -1.84
C ALA A 51 0.01 -4.54 -1.68
N LEU A 52 -0.25 -3.55 -0.84
CA LEU A 52 0.73 -2.50 -0.57
C LEU A 52 1.95 -3.01 0.20
N GLU A 53 1.75 -3.91 1.16
CA GLU A 53 2.88 -4.50 1.86
C GLU A 53 3.77 -5.31 0.93
N TYR A 54 3.15 -6.09 0.06
CA TYR A 54 3.90 -6.86 -0.93
C TYR A 54 4.68 -5.93 -1.86
N SER A 55 4.04 -4.85 -2.32
CA SER A 55 4.71 -3.86 -3.16
C SER A 55 5.90 -3.23 -2.45
N SER A 56 5.75 -2.89 -1.17
CA SER A 56 6.85 -2.30 -0.41
C SER A 56 8.00 -3.27 -0.22
N LEU A 57 7.71 -4.55 -0.03
CA LEU A 57 8.74 -5.56 0.06
C LEU A 57 9.53 -5.68 -1.24
N LEU A 58 8.83 -5.79 -2.36
CA LEU A 58 9.47 -5.83 -3.68
C LEU A 58 10.26 -4.55 -3.95
N PHE A 59 9.72 -3.42 -3.54
CA PHE A 59 10.40 -2.14 -3.69
C PHE A 59 11.72 -2.13 -2.95
N ASN A 60 11.71 -2.60 -1.71
CA ASN A 60 12.92 -2.69 -0.90
C ASN A 60 13.96 -3.62 -1.56
N LEU A 61 13.51 -4.76 -2.07
CA LEU A 61 14.38 -5.69 -2.77
C LEU A 61 14.97 -5.09 -4.05
N SER A 62 14.15 -4.34 -4.79
CA SER A 62 14.59 -3.75 -6.07
C SER A 62 15.62 -2.64 -5.88
N TYR A 63 15.47 -1.83 -4.84
CA TYR A 63 16.31 -0.67 -4.62
C TYR A 63 17.33 -0.85 -3.50
N SER A 64 17.33 -2.00 -2.84
CA SER A 64 18.27 -2.33 -1.75
C SER A 64 18.28 -1.24 -0.67
N LEU A 65 17.09 -0.83 -0.26
CA LEU A 65 16.94 0.22 0.75
C LEU A 65 17.19 -0.33 2.15
N GLU A 66 17.71 0.52 3.03
CA GLU A 66 17.79 0.19 4.43
C GLU A 66 16.39 0.19 5.04
N ASP A 67 16.28 -0.37 6.23
CA ASP A 67 15.00 -0.49 6.93
C ASP A 67 14.48 0.90 7.31
N LEU A 68 13.60 1.45 6.49
CA LEU A 68 13.01 2.75 6.70
C LEU A 68 11.62 2.59 7.31
N LYS A 69 11.34 3.40 8.32
CA LYS A 69 10.04 3.37 8.99
C LYS A 69 9.22 4.58 8.60
N PRO A 70 7.90 4.42 8.45
CA PRO A 70 7.03 5.58 8.21
C PRO A 70 7.14 6.57 9.37
N THR A 71 7.17 7.85 9.05
CA THR A 71 7.22 8.90 10.05
C THR A 71 5.84 9.47 10.38
N VAL A 72 4.86 9.21 9.51
CA VAL A 72 3.51 9.73 9.66
C VAL A 72 2.60 8.60 10.12
N LYS A 73 1.91 8.81 11.24
CA LYS A 73 0.94 7.83 11.73
C LYS A 73 -0.45 8.18 11.25
N PRO A 74 -1.28 7.16 10.93
CA PRO A 74 -2.67 7.43 10.55
C PRO A 74 -3.43 8.09 11.69
N ARG A 75 -4.38 8.93 11.34
CA ARG A 75 -5.25 9.57 12.32
C ARG A 75 -6.27 8.56 12.83
N LYS A 76 -6.31 8.38 14.14
CA LYS A 76 -7.13 7.32 14.75
C LYS A 76 -8.62 7.50 14.57
N HIS A 77 -9.07 8.72 14.36
CA HIS A 77 -10.51 9.01 14.29
C HIS A 77 -10.99 9.31 12.87
N GLU A 78 -10.11 9.09 11.87
CA GLU A 78 -10.51 9.28 10.50
C GLU A 78 -11.43 8.15 10.05
N ALA A 79 -12.44 8.49 9.24
CA ALA A 79 -13.29 7.49 8.62
C ALA A 79 -12.48 6.62 7.66
N ALA A 80 -12.88 5.37 7.52
CA ALA A 80 -12.19 4.44 6.63
C ALA A 80 -12.04 5.02 5.22
N LYS A 81 -13.07 5.67 4.70
CA LYS A 81 -13.00 6.27 3.37
C LYS A 81 -11.88 7.29 3.25
N ALA A 82 -11.71 8.15 4.26
CA ALA A 82 -10.65 9.16 4.25
C ALA A 82 -9.27 8.50 4.30
N LEU A 83 -9.11 7.47 5.11
CA LEU A 83 -7.85 6.75 5.21
C LEU A 83 -7.50 6.04 3.90
N ILE A 84 -8.49 5.44 3.26
CA ILE A 84 -8.28 4.78 1.96
C ILE A 84 -7.88 5.80 0.90
N LYS A 85 -8.54 6.94 0.90
CA LYS A 85 -8.22 8.01 -0.06
C LYS A 85 -6.82 8.53 0.14
N ASP A 86 -6.40 8.76 1.39
CA ASP A 86 -5.05 9.20 1.71
C ASP A 86 -4.03 8.14 1.30
N SER A 87 -4.35 6.87 1.51
CA SER A 87 -3.50 5.77 1.09
C SER A 87 -3.31 5.79 -0.43
N MET A 88 -4.37 6.05 -1.16
CA MET A 88 -4.31 6.13 -2.62
C MET A 88 -3.41 7.27 -3.08
N ASP A 89 -3.52 8.43 -2.44
CA ASP A 89 -2.65 9.57 -2.75
C ASP A 89 -1.17 9.24 -2.49
N LEU A 90 -0.89 8.56 -1.38
CA LEU A 90 0.47 8.15 -1.06
C LEU A 90 1.02 7.16 -2.07
N LEU A 91 0.19 6.21 -2.51
CA LEU A 91 0.59 5.25 -3.54
C LEU A 91 0.90 5.97 -4.85
N LYS A 92 0.07 6.92 -5.21
CA LYS A 92 0.30 7.73 -6.42
C LYS A 92 1.64 8.46 -6.34
N ARG A 93 1.91 9.11 -5.22
CA ARG A 93 3.18 9.82 -5.00
C ARG A 93 4.37 8.87 -5.08
N ALA A 94 4.23 7.67 -4.51
CA ALA A 94 5.28 6.68 -4.56
C ALA A 94 5.58 6.26 -5.98
N ARG A 95 4.54 6.02 -6.79
CA ARG A 95 4.72 5.62 -8.18
C ARG A 95 5.37 6.72 -9.01
N GLU A 96 4.92 7.95 -8.82
CA GLU A 96 5.43 9.09 -9.59
C GLU A 96 6.86 9.46 -9.21
N GLY A 97 7.20 9.31 -7.94
CA GLY A 97 8.49 9.76 -7.41
C GLY A 97 9.55 8.68 -7.26
N ARG A 98 9.26 7.44 -7.61
CA ARG A 98 10.18 6.34 -7.29
C ARG A 98 11.54 6.45 -7.94
N HIS A 99 11.63 7.05 -9.11
CA HIS A 99 12.91 7.23 -9.81
C HIS A 99 13.68 8.45 -9.32
N LYS A 100 13.00 9.38 -8.65
CA LYS A 100 13.63 10.56 -8.05
C LYS A 100 14.19 10.25 -6.68
N SER A 101 13.40 9.59 -5.85
CA SER A 101 13.80 9.22 -4.51
C SER A 101 13.12 7.92 -4.12
N ALA A 102 13.85 6.82 -4.28
CA ALA A 102 13.34 5.52 -3.92
C ALA A 102 13.04 5.43 -2.41
N ALA A 103 13.86 6.09 -1.58
CA ALA A 103 13.64 6.09 -0.14
C ALA A 103 12.31 6.75 0.22
N ASP A 104 12.01 7.90 -0.34
CA ASP A 104 10.74 8.59 -0.10
C ASP A 104 9.56 7.78 -0.61
N ALA A 105 9.71 7.17 -1.78
CA ALA A 105 8.65 6.33 -2.34
C ALA A 105 8.37 5.14 -1.45
N TYR A 106 9.42 4.51 -0.92
CA TYR A 106 9.26 3.38 0.01
C TYR A 106 8.51 3.80 1.26
N VAL A 107 8.89 4.93 1.87
CA VAL A 107 8.20 5.45 3.06
C VAL A 107 6.73 5.71 2.75
N ASN A 108 6.44 6.28 1.58
CA ASN A 108 5.06 6.53 1.18
C ASN A 108 4.27 5.23 1.03
N LEU A 109 4.86 4.18 0.46
CA LEU A 109 4.21 2.88 0.35
C LEU A 109 3.92 2.27 1.72
N ARG A 110 4.88 2.34 2.63
CA ARG A 110 4.71 1.81 3.98
C ARG A 110 3.64 2.58 4.75
N THR A 111 3.65 3.90 4.62
CA THR A 111 2.64 4.75 5.26
C THR A 111 1.25 4.44 4.70
N ALA A 112 1.14 4.25 3.39
CA ALA A 112 -0.13 3.89 2.76
C ALA A 112 -0.65 2.57 3.30
N ALA A 113 0.22 1.57 3.48
CA ALA A 113 -0.18 0.28 4.04
C ALA A 113 -0.67 0.44 5.48
N ASP A 114 0.00 1.27 6.27
CA ASP A 114 -0.42 1.52 7.66
C ASP A 114 -1.78 2.20 7.72
N TYR A 115 -2.06 3.13 6.82
CA TYR A 115 -3.37 3.78 6.73
C TYR A 115 -4.46 2.75 6.45
N LEU A 116 -4.20 1.82 5.54
CA LEU A 116 -5.18 0.78 5.21
C LEU A 116 -5.38 -0.19 6.37
N LYS A 117 -4.32 -0.53 7.09
CA LYS A 117 -4.45 -1.38 8.28
C LYS A 117 -5.30 -0.69 9.34
N THR A 118 -5.10 0.61 9.53
CA THR A 118 -5.91 1.38 10.48
C THR A 118 -7.37 1.40 10.05
N ALA A 119 -7.63 1.60 8.76
CA ALA A 119 -8.98 1.57 8.22
C ALA A 119 -9.62 0.21 8.41
N HIS A 120 -8.85 -0.86 8.19
CA HIS A 120 -9.33 -2.23 8.39
C HIS A 120 -9.74 -2.47 9.83
N LEU A 121 -8.87 -2.10 10.78
CA LEU A 121 -9.17 -2.27 12.20
C LEU A 121 -10.41 -1.48 12.62
N ASP A 122 -10.54 -0.25 12.14
CA ASP A 122 -11.71 0.56 12.42
C ASP A 122 -12.98 -0.10 11.91
N GLN A 123 -12.93 -0.64 10.69
CA GLN A 123 -14.08 -1.30 10.10
C GLN A 123 -14.45 -2.59 10.82
N VAL A 124 -13.45 -3.36 11.25
CA VAL A 124 -13.70 -4.58 12.05
C VAL A 124 -14.36 -4.23 13.37
N LYS A 125 -13.89 -3.18 14.05
CA LYS A 125 -14.51 -2.72 15.29
C LYS A 125 -15.96 -2.32 15.11
N LYS A 126 -16.27 -1.63 14.03
CA LYS A 126 -17.65 -1.25 13.72
C LYS A 126 -18.53 -2.47 13.46
N SER A 127 -17.99 -3.48 12.78
CA SER A 127 -18.73 -4.70 12.49
C SER A 127 -19.07 -5.51 13.75
N THR A 128 -18.20 -5.45 14.76
CA THR A 128 -18.40 -6.22 15.99
C THR A 128 -19.23 -5.47 17.03
N LYS A 129 -19.50 -4.20 16.80
CA LYS A 129 -20.28 -3.38 17.74
C LYS A 129 -21.75 -3.31 17.36
N LYS A 130 -22.35 -4.42 17.24
CA LYS A 130 -23.81 -4.42 17.02
C LYS A 130 -24.58 -4.45 18.31
#